data_29e973e3b6a9cc047d71500cee7b7d48
#
_entry.id   29e973e3b6a9cc047d71500cee7b7d48
#
_cell.length_a   1.000
_cell.length_b   1.000
_cell.length_c   1.000
_cell.angle_alpha   90.00
_cell.angle_beta   90.00
_cell.angle_gamma   90.00
#
_symmetry.space_group_name_H-M   'P 1'
#
loop_
_entity.id
_entity.type
_entity.pdbx_description
1 polymer ?
#
loop_
_entity_poly.entity_id
_entity_poly.type
_entity_poly.pdbx_seq_one_letter_code
_entity_poly.pdbx_strand_id
1 'polypeptide(L)'
;MAAAIGADAVKSGWFADEATGGPAAVASGAVSCVLTPEQTEGPYYIPKEKLRRNITEGRPGTPLKLRLAVVDASTCKPIKGAAVDIWHCDTSGIYSGFGQGSGSRTFMRGIQRTNAKGIATFQTVYPGWYTGRTVHIHVKVHVRGNVVHTGQLYFPDSVTDTVYRKSPYSKRPNRDVRNAADSIYRNGGKRSLLSLRRSGAAYLGSIRMGVHRS
;
A
#
# COMPACT_ATOMS: atom_id res chain seq x y z
N MET A 1 29.88 4.56 42.59
CA MET A 1 28.55 5.14 42.37
C MET A 1 28.63 6.05 41.15
N ALA A 2 28.18 5.61 40.00
CA ALA A 2 27.86 6.47 38.88
C ALA A 2 26.93 5.65 37.99
N ALA A 3 25.68 6.02 37.93
CA ALA A 3 24.66 5.42 37.09
C ALA A 3 24.85 5.93 35.65
N ALA A 4 25.03 5.03 34.72
CA ALA A 4 25.00 5.33 33.28
C ALA A 4 23.56 5.37 32.83
N ILE A 5 23.10 6.54 32.42
CA ILE A 5 21.81 6.76 31.79
C ILE A 5 21.96 6.36 30.32
N GLY A 6 21.32 5.28 29.93
CA GLY A 6 21.24 4.86 28.53
C GLY A 6 20.37 5.82 27.74
N ALA A 7 20.93 6.44 26.72
CA ALA A 7 20.21 7.23 25.75
C ALA A 7 19.50 6.30 24.76
N ASP A 8 18.18 6.18 24.88
CA ASP A 8 17.33 5.56 23.87
C ASP A 8 17.32 6.42 22.60
N ALA A 9 18.20 6.09 21.67
CA ALA A 9 18.12 6.62 20.32
C ALA A 9 16.96 5.94 19.60
N VAL A 10 15.80 6.59 19.57
CA VAL A 10 14.69 6.24 18.71
C VAL A 10 15.13 6.46 17.25
N LYS A 11 15.71 5.45 16.65
CA LYS A 11 15.99 5.44 15.21
C LYS A 11 14.68 5.37 14.46
N SER A 12 14.28 6.46 13.86
CA SER A 12 13.14 6.59 12.95
C SER A 12 13.44 5.92 11.59
N GLY A 13 13.55 4.60 11.57
CA GLY A 13 13.66 3.80 10.35
C GLY A 13 12.29 3.30 9.92
N TRP A 14 11.89 3.61 8.71
CA TRP A 14 10.63 3.12 8.11
C TRP A 14 10.61 1.62 7.83
N PHE A 15 11.71 1.05 7.68
CA PHE A 15 12.12 -0.31 7.96
C PHE A 15 13.51 -0.13 8.58
N ALA A 16 13.77 -0.74 9.71
CA ALA A 16 15.14 -0.84 10.18
C ALA A 16 16.01 -1.37 9.05
N ASP A 17 17.30 -1.13 9.07
CA ASP A 17 18.27 -1.46 8.01
C ASP A 17 18.46 -2.98 7.76
N GLU A 18 17.35 -3.72 7.69
CA GLU A 18 17.27 -5.18 7.71
C GLU A 18 17.13 -5.80 6.32
N ALA A 19 17.86 -5.25 5.35
CA ALA A 19 17.96 -5.88 4.04
C ALA A 19 18.82 -7.15 4.02
N THR A 20 19.30 -7.62 5.17
CA THR A 20 20.25 -8.75 5.29
C THR A 20 19.66 -10.02 5.89
N GLY A 21 18.35 -10.03 6.21
CA GLY A 21 17.69 -11.19 6.76
C GLY A 21 17.46 -12.27 5.71
N GLY A 22 18.25 -13.34 5.74
CA GLY A 22 18.00 -14.56 4.98
C GLY A 22 16.91 -15.44 5.64
N PRO A 23 16.74 -16.71 5.19
CA PRO A 23 15.75 -17.65 5.74
C PRO A 23 15.78 -17.79 7.27
N ALA A 24 16.94 -17.64 7.90
CA ALA A 24 17.10 -17.68 9.35
C ALA A 24 16.39 -16.53 10.06
N ALA A 25 16.38 -15.32 9.49
CA ALA A 25 15.68 -14.19 10.04
C ALA A 25 14.15 -14.32 9.93
N VAL A 26 13.66 -15.03 8.90
CA VAL A 26 12.24 -15.40 8.80
C VAL A 26 11.87 -16.39 9.90
N ALA A 27 12.69 -17.43 10.10
CA ALA A 27 12.46 -18.45 11.10
C ALA A 27 12.48 -17.87 12.53
N SER A 28 13.29 -16.85 12.78
CA SER A 28 13.35 -16.11 14.05
C SER A 28 12.21 -15.10 14.24
N GLY A 29 11.38 -14.86 13.23
CA GLY A 29 10.34 -13.82 13.25
C GLY A 29 10.87 -12.39 13.09
N ALA A 30 12.17 -12.20 12.90
CA ALA A 30 12.79 -10.87 12.78
C ALA A 30 12.37 -10.16 11.47
N VAL A 31 12.07 -10.93 10.40
CA VAL A 31 11.53 -10.40 9.15
C VAL A 31 10.42 -11.31 8.60
N SER A 32 9.40 -10.72 8.02
CA SER A 32 8.35 -11.46 7.33
C SER A 32 8.58 -11.37 5.83
N CYS A 33 8.87 -12.50 5.21
CA CYS A 33 8.92 -12.68 3.76
C CYS A 33 7.79 -13.63 3.31
N VAL A 34 6.77 -13.74 4.13
CA VAL A 34 5.61 -14.56 3.79
C VAL A 34 5.02 -14.08 2.48
N LEU A 35 4.71 -15.02 1.62
CA LEU A 35 4.03 -14.74 0.35
C LEU A 35 2.78 -13.91 0.60
N THR A 36 2.72 -12.76 -0.07
CA THR A 36 1.55 -11.88 0.01
C THR A 36 0.37 -12.54 -0.70
N PRO A 37 -0.83 -12.58 -0.09
CA PRO A 37 -1.97 -13.24 -0.71
C PRO A 37 -2.33 -12.63 -2.05
N GLU A 38 -2.50 -13.48 -3.05
CA GLU A 38 -3.09 -13.10 -4.33
C GLU A 38 -4.57 -12.77 -4.13
N GLN A 39 -5.02 -11.71 -4.77
CA GLN A 39 -6.40 -11.27 -4.73
C GLN A 39 -6.82 -10.73 -6.10
N THR A 40 -8.12 -10.55 -6.31
CA THR A 40 -8.65 -10.10 -7.60
C THR A 40 -8.11 -8.73 -8.02
N GLU A 41 -7.81 -8.59 -9.30
CA GLU A 41 -7.50 -7.31 -9.94
C GLU A 41 -8.68 -6.33 -9.90
N GLY A 42 -9.90 -6.89 -9.91
CA GLY A 42 -11.12 -6.10 -10.04
C GLY A 42 -11.32 -5.50 -11.43
N PRO A 43 -12.45 -4.80 -11.66
CA PRO A 43 -12.84 -4.32 -12.98
C PRO A 43 -12.19 -2.98 -13.39
N TYR A 44 -11.40 -2.35 -12.52
CA TYR A 44 -10.91 -0.99 -12.72
C TYR A 44 -9.42 -0.91 -13.10
N TYR A 45 -8.79 -2.00 -13.49
CA TYR A 45 -7.42 -1.99 -13.97
C TYR A 45 -7.32 -1.39 -15.37
N ILE A 46 -6.31 -0.55 -15.60
CA ILE A 46 -5.94 -0.02 -16.91
C ILE A 46 -4.44 -0.34 -17.09
N PRO A 47 -4.06 -1.09 -18.13
CA PRO A 47 -2.66 -1.43 -18.36
C PRO A 47 -1.85 -0.22 -18.86
N LYS A 48 -0.51 -0.27 -18.69
CA LYS A 48 0.44 0.74 -19.17
C LYS A 48 0.27 2.12 -18.55
N GLU A 49 -0.02 2.15 -17.26
CA GLU A 49 -0.12 3.40 -16.51
C GLU A 49 1.21 4.19 -16.49
N LYS A 50 1.10 5.47 -16.17
CA LYS A 50 2.24 6.39 -16.17
C LYS A 50 3.27 6.02 -15.10
N LEU A 51 4.56 6.03 -15.47
CA LEU A 51 5.66 5.93 -14.52
C LEU A 51 5.77 7.25 -13.74
N ARG A 52 5.22 7.31 -12.54
CA ARG A 52 5.17 8.53 -11.72
C ARG A 52 5.00 8.23 -10.24
N ARG A 53 5.60 9.08 -9.41
CA ARG A 53 5.51 8.98 -7.96
C ARG A 53 4.25 9.63 -7.39
N ASN A 54 3.94 10.84 -7.85
CA ASN A 54 2.72 11.55 -7.46
C ASN A 54 1.58 11.17 -8.41
N ILE A 55 0.55 10.54 -7.84
CA ILE A 55 -0.60 10.06 -8.58
C ILE A 55 -1.89 10.82 -8.28
N THR A 56 -1.81 11.93 -7.53
CA THR A 56 -3.00 12.67 -7.07
C THR A 56 -3.69 13.46 -8.18
N GLU A 57 -2.96 13.98 -9.15
CA GLU A 57 -3.46 14.94 -10.16
C GLU A 57 -4.28 16.07 -9.53
N GLY A 58 -3.85 16.58 -8.36
CA GLY A 58 -4.53 17.67 -7.65
C GLY A 58 -5.84 17.30 -6.95
N ARG A 59 -6.21 16.01 -6.92
CA ARG A 59 -7.41 15.59 -6.18
C ARG A 59 -7.24 15.83 -4.68
N PRO A 60 -8.27 16.37 -4.03
CA PRO A 60 -8.23 16.65 -2.60
C PRO A 60 -8.29 15.36 -1.78
N GLY A 61 -7.74 15.40 -0.56
CA GLY A 61 -7.81 14.29 0.40
C GLY A 61 -6.71 14.36 1.44
N THR A 62 -6.79 13.50 2.43
CA THR A 62 -5.73 13.33 3.42
C THR A 62 -4.48 12.77 2.74
N PRO A 63 -3.34 13.47 2.77
CA PRO A 63 -2.14 13.01 2.08
C PRO A 63 -1.68 11.65 2.60
N LEU A 64 -1.34 10.75 1.67
CA LEU A 64 -0.82 9.42 1.96
C LEU A 64 0.48 9.22 1.18
N LYS A 65 1.56 8.95 1.91
CA LYS A 65 2.83 8.55 1.33
C LYS A 65 2.99 7.04 1.52
N LEU A 66 3.15 6.31 0.43
CA LEU A 66 3.31 4.86 0.46
C LEU A 66 4.77 4.48 0.27
N ARG A 67 5.18 3.45 1.00
CA ARG A 67 6.46 2.77 0.86
C ARG A 67 6.22 1.27 0.76
N LEU A 68 6.32 0.75 -0.45
CA LEU A 68 6.03 -0.64 -0.78
C LEU A 68 7.36 -1.36 -1.03
N ALA A 69 7.71 -2.30 -0.16
CA ALA A 69 8.90 -3.14 -0.32
C ALA A 69 8.51 -4.45 -0.99
N VAL A 70 9.22 -4.81 -2.05
CA VAL A 70 9.04 -6.06 -2.80
C VAL A 70 10.25 -6.95 -2.53
N VAL A 71 10.00 -8.14 -2.02
CA VAL A 71 11.04 -9.14 -1.73
C VAL A 71 10.67 -10.48 -2.36
N ASP A 72 11.67 -11.25 -2.68
CA ASP A 72 11.53 -12.64 -3.08
C ASP A 72 11.09 -13.47 -1.86
N ALA A 73 9.94 -14.12 -1.94
CA ALA A 73 9.36 -14.87 -0.82
C ALA A 73 10.22 -16.08 -0.39
N SER A 74 11.04 -16.61 -1.30
CA SER A 74 11.89 -17.78 -1.03
C SER A 74 13.20 -17.40 -0.33
N THR A 75 13.75 -16.23 -0.64
CA THR A 75 15.09 -15.82 -0.20
C THR A 75 15.10 -14.61 0.71
N CYS A 76 13.97 -13.92 0.87
CA CYS A 76 13.83 -12.62 1.54
C CYS A 76 14.63 -11.46 0.92
N LYS A 77 15.31 -11.69 -0.19
CA LYS A 77 16.13 -10.66 -0.83
C LYS A 77 15.26 -9.61 -1.52
N PRO A 78 15.65 -8.32 -1.46
CA PRO A 78 14.94 -7.27 -2.18
C PRO A 78 14.97 -7.53 -3.69
N ILE A 79 13.86 -7.25 -4.36
CA ILE A 79 13.78 -7.31 -5.82
C ILE A 79 13.95 -5.89 -6.35
N LYS A 80 15.13 -5.57 -6.92
CA LYS A 80 15.42 -4.32 -7.61
C LYS A 80 14.77 -4.31 -8.98
N GLY A 81 14.21 -3.15 -9.39
CA GLY A 81 13.67 -2.94 -10.73
C GLY A 81 12.29 -3.55 -10.98
N ALA A 82 11.67 -4.18 -9.98
CA ALA A 82 10.28 -4.60 -10.08
C ALA A 82 9.38 -3.38 -10.35
N ALA A 83 8.48 -3.48 -11.32
CA ALA A 83 7.47 -2.46 -11.54
C ALA A 83 6.29 -2.73 -10.61
N VAL A 84 6.02 -1.77 -9.73
CA VAL A 84 4.87 -1.79 -8.83
C VAL A 84 3.84 -0.84 -9.39
N ASP A 85 2.71 -1.37 -9.78
CA ASP A 85 1.56 -0.65 -10.30
C ASP A 85 0.50 -0.57 -9.21
N ILE A 86 -0.03 0.64 -8.95
CA ILE A 86 -1.11 0.83 -7.98
C ILE A 86 -2.25 1.64 -8.59
N TRP A 87 -3.48 1.31 -8.19
CA TRP A 87 -4.67 2.09 -8.52
C TRP A 87 -5.69 2.01 -7.40
N HIS A 88 -6.45 3.11 -7.23
CA HIS A 88 -7.52 3.18 -6.26
C HIS A 88 -8.50 4.31 -6.60
N CYS A 89 -9.65 4.35 -5.95
CA CYS A 89 -10.61 5.42 -6.11
C CYS A 89 -10.17 6.70 -5.41
N ASP A 90 -10.70 7.84 -5.85
CA ASP A 90 -10.55 9.10 -5.15
C ASP A 90 -11.38 9.15 -3.86
N THR A 91 -11.39 10.29 -3.18
CA THR A 91 -12.11 10.48 -1.91
C THR A 91 -13.64 10.35 -2.03
N SER A 92 -14.17 10.41 -3.24
CA SER A 92 -15.60 10.23 -3.55
C SER A 92 -15.94 8.79 -3.97
N GLY A 93 -14.97 7.89 -4.02
CA GLY A 93 -15.15 6.52 -4.46
C GLY A 93 -15.11 6.33 -5.97
N ILE A 94 -14.59 7.31 -6.72
CA ILE A 94 -14.55 7.30 -8.19
C ILE A 94 -13.17 6.84 -8.67
N TYR A 95 -13.15 5.86 -9.57
CA TYR A 95 -11.95 5.45 -10.30
C TYR A 95 -11.78 6.28 -11.58
N SER A 96 -10.58 6.82 -11.80
CA SER A 96 -10.25 7.46 -13.07
C SER A 96 -10.41 6.47 -14.24
N GLY A 97 -10.91 6.97 -15.36
CA GLY A 97 -11.20 6.16 -16.55
C GLY A 97 -12.55 5.41 -16.53
N PHE A 98 -13.26 5.35 -15.39
CA PHE A 98 -14.49 4.54 -15.25
C PHE A 98 -15.71 5.29 -14.72
N GLY A 99 -15.57 6.43 -14.13
CA GLY A 99 -16.69 7.19 -13.58
C GLY A 99 -17.11 8.37 -14.45
N GLN A 100 -18.31 8.90 -14.23
CA GLN A 100 -18.76 10.12 -14.89
C GLN A 100 -17.76 11.26 -14.62
N GLY A 101 -17.35 11.98 -15.68
CA GLY A 101 -16.37 13.06 -15.62
C GLY A 101 -14.92 12.61 -15.38
N SER A 102 -14.61 11.32 -15.44
CA SER A 102 -13.26 10.80 -15.24
C SER A 102 -12.58 10.25 -16.52
N GLY A 103 -13.27 10.21 -17.64
CA GLY A 103 -12.91 9.60 -18.93
C GLY A 103 -11.42 9.47 -19.25
N SER A 104 -10.78 10.55 -19.71
CA SER A 104 -9.34 10.56 -20.03
C SER A 104 -8.40 10.79 -18.84
N ARG A 105 -8.93 10.91 -17.63
CA ARG A 105 -8.13 11.15 -16.42
C ARG A 105 -7.47 9.89 -15.91
N THR A 106 -6.33 10.05 -15.24
CA THR A 106 -5.50 8.96 -14.72
C THR A 106 -5.18 9.11 -13.23
N PHE A 107 -5.89 9.98 -12.51
CA PHE A 107 -5.65 10.18 -11.08
C PHE A 107 -5.73 8.87 -10.29
N MET A 108 -4.99 8.81 -9.21
CA MET A 108 -4.87 7.66 -8.31
C MET A 108 -4.39 6.39 -9.01
N ARG A 109 -3.61 6.52 -10.11
CA ARG A 109 -2.97 5.44 -10.85
C ARG A 109 -1.52 5.77 -11.13
N GLY A 110 -0.65 4.78 -11.08
CA GLY A 110 0.73 4.95 -11.50
C GLY A 110 1.63 3.79 -11.15
N ILE A 111 2.76 3.76 -11.84
CA ILE A 111 3.80 2.75 -11.70
C ILE A 111 5.04 3.39 -11.07
N GLN A 112 5.73 2.64 -10.22
CA GLN A 112 7.09 2.94 -9.76
C GLN A 112 7.96 1.70 -9.85
N ARG A 113 9.24 1.90 -10.19
CA ARG A 113 10.22 0.81 -10.12
C ARG A 113 10.87 0.78 -8.73
N THR A 114 11.06 -0.41 -8.21
CA THR A 114 11.76 -0.60 -6.94
C THR A 114 13.23 -0.23 -7.07
N ASN A 115 13.77 0.44 -6.05
CA ASN A 115 15.18 0.77 -5.93
C ASN A 115 16.04 -0.46 -5.54
N ALA A 116 17.34 -0.24 -5.23
CA ALA A 116 18.25 -1.31 -4.81
C ALA A 116 17.81 -2.04 -3.52
N LYS A 117 17.05 -1.36 -2.65
CA LYS A 117 16.46 -1.94 -1.43
C LYS A 117 15.07 -2.58 -1.68
N GLY A 118 14.66 -2.78 -2.94
CA GLY A 118 13.34 -3.33 -3.29
C GLY A 118 12.16 -2.40 -3.05
N ILE A 119 12.37 -1.09 -2.92
CA ILE A 119 11.35 -0.15 -2.45
C ILE A 119 10.82 0.70 -3.59
N ALA A 120 9.50 0.70 -3.77
CA ALA A 120 8.74 1.67 -4.55
C ALA A 120 8.02 2.66 -3.62
N THR A 121 7.95 3.95 -4.01
CA THR A 121 7.31 4.98 -3.21
C THR A 121 6.30 5.78 -4.02
N PHE A 122 5.14 6.06 -3.40
CA PHE A 122 4.09 6.87 -4.02
C PHE A 122 3.65 8.01 -3.13
N GLN A 123 3.12 9.06 -3.76
CA GLN A 123 2.39 10.13 -3.12
C GLN A 123 0.97 10.13 -3.67
N THR A 124 0.01 9.97 -2.76
CA THR A 124 -1.41 9.89 -3.10
C THR A 124 -2.24 10.52 -1.98
N VAL A 125 -3.54 10.29 -2.00
CA VAL A 125 -4.44 10.57 -0.87
C VAL A 125 -5.01 9.29 -0.32
N TYR A 126 -5.47 9.31 0.91
CA TYR A 126 -6.21 8.21 1.52
C TYR A 126 -7.44 7.90 0.65
N PRO A 127 -7.69 6.64 0.26
CA PRO A 127 -8.82 6.33 -0.61
C PRO A 127 -10.17 6.64 0.04
N GLY A 128 -11.15 6.97 -0.77
CA GLY A 128 -12.55 6.94 -0.40
C GLY A 128 -13.08 5.50 -0.36
N TRP A 129 -14.40 5.36 -0.23
CA TRP A 129 -15.08 4.08 -0.31
C TRP A 129 -16.09 4.07 -1.46
N TYR A 130 -16.42 2.90 -1.94
CA TYR A 130 -17.53 2.65 -2.87
C TYR A 130 -18.29 1.40 -2.42
N THR A 131 -19.52 1.29 -2.86
CA THR A 131 -20.48 0.26 -2.41
C THR A 131 -19.95 -1.16 -2.57
N GLY A 132 -20.14 -1.97 -1.53
CA GLY A 132 -19.80 -3.38 -1.52
C GLY A 132 -18.35 -3.71 -1.16
N ARG A 133 -17.47 -2.69 -0.91
CA ARG A 133 -16.06 -2.95 -0.65
C ARG A 133 -15.53 -2.14 0.54
N THR A 134 -14.66 -2.77 1.31
CA THR A 134 -13.82 -2.04 2.27
C THR A 134 -12.79 -1.15 1.56
N VAL A 135 -12.23 -0.18 2.28
CA VAL A 135 -11.24 0.76 1.74
C VAL A 135 -9.94 0.04 1.39
N HIS A 136 -9.49 0.15 0.15
CA HIS A 136 -8.30 -0.54 -0.34
C HIS A 136 -7.58 0.21 -1.47
N ILE A 137 -6.35 -0.20 -1.71
CA ILE A 137 -5.55 0.15 -2.89
C ILE A 137 -5.23 -1.15 -3.60
N HIS A 138 -5.50 -1.23 -4.89
CA HIS A 138 -5.03 -2.33 -5.72
C HIS A 138 -3.53 -2.23 -5.97
N VAL A 139 -2.87 -3.37 -6.05
CA VAL A 139 -1.45 -3.45 -6.37
C VAL A 139 -1.18 -4.60 -7.34
N LYS A 140 -0.31 -4.36 -8.31
CA LYS A 140 0.24 -5.38 -9.19
C LYS A 140 1.74 -5.25 -9.26
N VAL A 141 2.45 -6.35 -9.17
CA VAL A 141 3.92 -6.36 -9.24
C VAL A 141 4.35 -7.13 -10.49
N HIS A 142 5.23 -6.49 -11.26
CA HIS A 142 5.82 -7.09 -12.44
C HIS A 142 7.34 -7.23 -12.25
N VAL A 143 7.86 -8.42 -12.54
CA VAL A 143 9.30 -8.68 -12.55
C VAL A 143 9.69 -9.16 -13.94
N ARG A 144 10.65 -8.48 -14.55
CA ARG A 144 11.12 -8.80 -15.93
C ARG A 144 9.98 -8.86 -16.97
N GLY A 145 8.94 -8.06 -16.79
CA GLY A 145 7.78 -8.02 -17.70
C GLY A 145 6.63 -8.97 -17.34
N ASN A 146 6.88 -9.95 -16.47
CA ASN A 146 5.84 -10.89 -16.02
C ASN A 146 5.11 -10.37 -14.78
N VAL A 147 3.78 -10.56 -14.72
CA VAL A 147 3.01 -10.35 -13.50
C VAL A 147 3.38 -11.46 -12.51
N VAL A 148 3.88 -11.08 -11.35
CA VAL A 148 4.28 -12.01 -10.28
C VAL A 148 3.42 -11.86 -9.03
N HIS A 149 2.58 -10.83 -8.96
CA HIS A 149 1.63 -10.63 -7.87
C HIS A 149 0.51 -9.69 -8.30
N THR A 150 -0.72 -10.03 -7.95
CA THR A 150 -1.89 -9.15 -7.98
C THR A 150 -2.59 -9.23 -6.63
N GLY A 151 -2.88 -8.07 -6.03
CA GLY A 151 -3.47 -8.04 -4.70
C GLY A 151 -4.09 -6.69 -4.34
N GLN A 152 -4.45 -6.57 -3.09
CA GLN A 152 -5.03 -5.35 -2.53
C GLN A 152 -4.39 -5.03 -1.19
N LEU A 153 -4.12 -3.75 -0.95
CA LEU A 153 -3.58 -3.21 0.29
C LEU A 153 -4.72 -2.58 1.08
N TYR A 154 -4.82 -2.92 2.34
CA TYR A 154 -5.93 -2.48 3.19
C TYR A 154 -5.48 -1.55 4.29
N PHE A 155 -6.44 -0.94 4.94
CA PHE A 155 -6.25 0.03 6.00
C PHE A 155 -6.89 -0.46 7.29
N PRO A 156 -6.31 -0.20 8.48
CA PRO A 156 -7.00 -0.46 9.74
C PRO A 156 -8.30 0.35 9.82
N ASP A 157 -9.38 -0.31 10.21
CA ASP A 157 -10.70 0.32 10.32
C ASP A 157 -10.69 1.56 11.21
N SER A 158 -9.98 1.53 12.35
CA SER A 158 -9.88 2.64 13.29
C SER A 158 -9.22 3.89 12.68
N VAL A 159 -8.22 3.69 11.80
CA VAL A 159 -7.58 4.80 11.08
C VAL A 159 -8.54 5.36 10.03
N THR A 160 -9.23 4.49 9.29
CA THR A 160 -10.24 4.90 8.31
C THR A 160 -11.35 5.72 8.98
N ASP A 161 -11.86 5.29 10.12
CA ASP A 161 -12.88 6.02 10.87
C ASP A 161 -12.39 7.43 11.27
N THR A 162 -11.11 7.55 11.65
CA THR A 162 -10.50 8.84 12.00
C THR A 162 -10.36 9.76 10.79
N VAL A 163 -9.97 9.23 9.65
CA VAL A 163 -9.84 9.99 8.38
C VAL A 163 -11.20 10.47 7.91
N TYR A 164 -12.21 9.62 8.00
CA TYR A 164 -13.54 9.88 7.45
C TYR A 164 -14.36 10.91 8.23
N ARG A 165 -13.93 11.28 9.42
CA ARG A 165 -14.47 12.45 10.15
C ARG A 165 -14.06 13.80 9.57
N LYS A 166 -13.11 13.83 8.63
CA LYS A 166 -12.54 15.06 8.07
C LYS A 166 -12.97 15.29 6.63
N SER A 167 -13.07 16.57 6.24
CA SER A 167 -13.25 16.91 4.81
C SER A 167 -12.08 16.40 3.97
N PRO A 168 -12.34 15.90 2.74
CA PRO A 168 -13.65 15.83 2.07
C PRO A 168 -14.48 14.57 2.39
N TYR A 169 -13.93 13.60 3.12
CA TYR A 169 -14.56 12.30 3.40
C TYR A 169 -15.83 12.42 4.25
N SER A 170 -15.91 13.44 5.12
CA SER A 170 -17.07 13.69 5.99
C SER A 170 -18.36 13.99 5.22
N LYS A 171 -18.27 14.24 3.91
CA LYS A 171 -19.45 14.31 3.03
C LYS A 171 -20.09 12.95 2.78
N ARG A 172 -19.35 11.85 2.99
CA ARG A 172 -19.81 10.46 2.85
C ARG A 172 -19.23 9.62 4.00
N PRO A 173 -19.57 9.90 5.27
CA PRO A 173 -18.88 9.34 6.43
C PRO A 173 -19.16 7.85 6.64
N ASN A 174 -20.33 7.39 6.25
CA ASN A 174 -20.82 6.05 6.54
C ASN A 174 -20.48 5.10 5.39
N ARG A 175 -19.30 4.48 5.47
CA ARG A 175 -18.96 3.38 4.57
C ARG A 175 -19.82 2.15 4.89
N ASP A 176 -20.30 1.48 3.85
CA ASP A 176 -21.19 0.33 3.97
C ASP A 176 -20.47 -0.96 4.37
N VAL A 177 -19.19 -1.08 4.05
CA VAL A 177 -18.39 -2.30 4.31
C VAL A 177 -17.13 -1.98 5.12
N ARG A 178 -16.96 -2.71 6.21
CA ARG A 178 -15.72 -2.75 7.02
C ARG A 178 -14.89 -3.97 6.64
N ASN A 179 -13.63 -4.00 7.07
CA ASN A 179 -12.70 -5.09 6.74
C ASN A 179 -13.30 -6.49 6.99
N ALA A 180 -13.85 -6.72 8.15
CA ALA A 180 -14.39 -8.04 8.52
C ALA A 180 -15.61 -8.48 7.68
N ALA A 181 -16.33 -7.53 7.07
CA ALA A 181 -17.49 -7.80 6.21
C ALA A 181 -17.13 -7.95 4.73
N ASP A 182 -15.93 -7.54 4.30
CA ASP A 182 -15.49 -7.64 2.91
C ASP A 182 -15.01 -9.06 2.59
N SER A 183 -15.61 -9.70 1.60
CA SER A 183 -15.29 -11.08 1.21
C SER A 183 -13.86 -11.25 0.72
N ILE A 184 -13.31 -10.24 0.02
CA ILE A 184 -11.94 -10.29 -0.49
C ILE A 184 -10.93 -10.08 0.64
N TYR A 185 -11.21 -9.15 1.57
CA TYR A 185 -10.39 -8.97 2.76
C TYR A 185 -10.34 -10.24 3.61
N ARG A 186 -11.46 -10.92 3.82
CA ARG A 186 -11.48 -12.19 4.60
C ARG A 186 -10.58 -13.25 4.01
N ASN A 187 -10.36 -13.22 2.70
CA ASN A 187 -9.43 -14.12 2.01
C ASN A 187 -8.00 -13.56 2.03
N GLY A 188 -7.40 -13.50 3.21
CA GLY A 188 -5.98 -13.15 3.40
C GLY A 188 -5.67 -11.66 3.56
N GLY A 189 -6.64 -10.75 3.47
CA GLY A 189 -6.42 -9.30 3.53
C GLY A 189 -5.76 -8.81 4.83
N LYS A 190 -5.86 -9.56 5.92
CA LYS A 190 -5.13 -9.26 7.17
C LYS A 190 -3.61 -9.21 6.95
N ARG A 191 -3.06 -10.01 6.03
CA ARG A 191 -1.63 -10.01 5.67
C ARG A 191 -1.24 -8.89 4.71
N SER A 192 -2.22 -8.17 4.17
CA SER A 192 -2.05 -7.03 3.28
C SER A 192 -2.46 -5.70 3.92
N LEU A 193 -2.62 -5.66 5.26
CA LEU A 193 -2.83 -4.44 6.01
C LEU A 193 -1.57 -3.56 5.97
N LEU A 194 -1.75 -2.30 5.59
CA LEU A 194 -0.71 -1.28 5.69
C LEU A 194 -0.40 -0.98 7.16
N SER A 195 0.88 -0.98 7.51
CA SER A 195 1.36 -0.30 8.71
C SER A 195 1.25 1.20 8.46
N LEU A 196 0.47 1.89 9.29
CA LEU A 196 0.19 3.33 9.14
C LEU A 196 0.75 4.12 10.30
N ARG A 197 1.50 5.18 10.00
CA ARG A 197 1.99 6.16 10.96
C ARG A 197 1.57 7.56 10.54
N ARG A 198 1.05 8.34 11.48
CA ARG A 198 0.73 9.75 11.24
C ARG A 198 2.01 10.59 11.23
N SER A 199 2.11 11.53 10.29
CA SER A 199 3.20 12.50 10.16
C SER A 199 2.63 13.86 9.77
N GLY A 200 2.38 14.71 10.75
CA GLY A 200 1.65 15.96 10.57
C GLY A 200 0.23 15.71 10.04
N ALA A 201 -0.11 16.33 8.92
CA ALA A 201 -1.38 16.16 8.23
C ALA A 201 -1.44 14.86 7.38
N ALA A 202 -0.30 14.23 7.10
CA ALA A 202 -0.20 13.05 6.24
C ALA A 202 -0.20 11.74 7.02
N TYR A 203 -0.53 10.66 6.34
CA TYR A 203 -0.20 9.30 6.75
C TYR A 203 0.98 8.75 5.94
N LEU A 204 1.79 7.96 6.61
CA LEU A 204 2.86 7.18 6.04
C LEU A 204 2.45 5.72 6.11
N GLY A 205 2.19 5.12 4.95
CA GLY A 205 1.77 3.73 4.83
C GLY A 205 2.91 2.87 4.32
N SER A 206 3.16 1.73 4.95
CA SER A 206 4.19 0.81 4.52
C SER A 206 3.75 -0.64 4.61
N ILE A 207 4.29 -1.46 3.70
CA ILE A 207 4.15 -2.91 3.71
C ILE A 207 5.35 -3.54 3.02
N ARG A 208 5.69 -4.76 3.44
CA ARG A 208 6.61 -5.65 2.73
C ARG A 208 5.78 -6.75 2.04
N MET A 209 5.96 -6.87 0.75
CA MET A 209 5.27 -7.85 -0.09
C MET A 209 6.27 -8.92 -0.53
N GLY A 210 6.08 -10.15 -0.06
CA GLY A 210 6.76 -11.32 -0.56
C GLY A 210 6.08 -11.80 -1.85
N VAL A 211 6.84 -11.93 -2.93
CA VAL A 211 6.33 -12.41 -4.22
C VAL A 211 7.20 -13.52 -4.75
N HIS A 212 6.64 -14.38 -5.60
CA HIS A 212 7.45 -15.34 -6.36
C HIS A 212 8.28 -14.56 -7.40
N ARG A 213 9.52 -15.02 -7.59
CA ARG A 213 10.38 -14.52 -8.65
C ARG A 213 10.27 -15.50 -9.80
N SER A 214 9.49 -15.17 -10.80
CA SER A 214 9.46 -15.98 -12.02
C SER A 214 10.77 -15.92 -12.77
#